data_edb9da150b634dc80492a0179187501d
#
_entry.id   edb9da150b634dc80492a0179187501d
#
_cell.length_a   1.000
_cell.length_b   1.000
_cell.length_c   1.000
_cell.angle_alpha   90.00
_cell.angle_beta   90.00
_cell.angle_gamma   90.00
#
_symmetry.space_group_name_H-M   'P 1'
#
loop_
_entity.id
_entity.type
_entity.pdbx_description
1 polymer ?
#
loop_
_entity_poly.entity_id
_entity_poly.type
_entity_poly.pdbx_seq_one_letter_code
_entity_poly.pdbx_strand_id
1 'polypeptide(L)'
;SSKDAIADVVEEIKGVDFYRPGHELIFNTITDLYGRGDPADTVTTADELDRRGELERAGGRLYLAELLTNVTVTANAAYYA
;
A
#
# COMPACT_ATOMS: atom_id res chain seq x y z
N SER A 1 -13.62 2.13 -6.57
CA SER A 1 -13.72 3.00 -5.38
C SER A 1 -12.56 2.74 -4.43
N SER A 2 -12.36 3.64 -3.49
CA SER A 2 -11.29 3.43 -2.49
C SER A 2 -11.56 2.21 -1.59
N LYS A 3 -12.81 1.87 -1.37
CA LYS A 3 -13.14 0.65 -0.62
C LYS A 3 -12.67 -0.61 -1.34
N ASP A 4 -12.82 -0.64 -2.66
CA ASP A 4 -12.38 -1.78 -3.46
C ASP A 4 -10.84 -1.87 -3.47
N ALA A 5 -10.17 -0.73 -3.55
CA ALA A 5 -8.72 -0.68 -3.50
C ALA A 5 -8.19 -1.18 -2.15
N ILE A 6 -8.82 -0.77 -1.06
CA ILE A 6 -8.43 -1.22 0.28
C ILE A 6 -8.67 -2.72 0.43
N ALA A 7 -9.78 -3.25 -0.11
CA ALA A 7 -10.05 -4.68 -0.08
C ALA A 7 -8.98 -5.47 -0.84
N ASP A 8 -8.53 -4.97 -1.98
CA ASP A 8 -7.46 -5.60 -2.76
C ASP A 8 -6.16 -5.66 -1.97
N VAL A 9 -5.82 -4.58 -1.24
CA VAL A 9 -4.64 -4.55 -0.39
C VAL A 9 -4.74 -5.59 0.71
N VAL A 10 -5.89 -5.69 1.38
CA VAL A 10 -6.11 -6.67 2.44
C VAL A 10 -5.93 -8.09 1.93
N GLU A 11 -6.48 -8.40 0.76
CA GLU A 11 -6.35 -9.74 0.16
C GLU A 11 -4.90 -10.07 -0.16
N GLU A 12 -4.15 -9.12 -0.71
CA GLU A 12 -2.75 -9.32 -1.04
C GLU A 12 -1.91 -9.58 0.22
N ILE A 13 -2.13 -8.79 1.27
CA ILE A 13 -1.41 -8.95 2.53
C ILE A 13 -1.74 -10.28 3.19
N LYS A 14 -3.00 -10.71 3.17
CA LYS A 14 -3.42 -12.00 3.72
C LYS A 14 -2.75 -13.17 3.02
N GLY A 15 -2.53 -13.04 1.71
CA GLY A 15 -1.86 -14.08 0.93
C GLY A 15 -0.38 -14.21 1.26
N VAL A 16 0.22 -13.20 1.90
CA VAL A 16 1.63 -13.21 2.28
C VAL A 16 1.78 -13.52 3.77
N ASP A 17 1.53 -12.54 4.62
CA ASP A 17 1.59 -12.70 6.08
C ASP A 17 0.92 -11.49 6.72
N PHE A 18 -0.35 -11.65 7.04
CA PHE A 18 -1.15 -10.54 7.57
C PHE A 18 -0.64 -10.02 8.92
N TYR A 19 0.01 -10.89 9.70
CA TYR A 19 0.42 -10.52 11.05
C TYR A 19 1.79 -9.84 11.15
N ARG A 20 2.49 -9.65 10.04
CA ARG A 20 3.76 -8.93 10.07
C ARG A 20 3.51 -7.45 10.38
N PRO A 21 4.23 -6.88 11.39
CA PRO A 21 4.01 -5.47 11.77
C PRO A 21 4.19 -4.49 10.60
N GLY A 22 5.09 -4.78 9.68
CA GLY A 22 5.29 -3.95 8.50
C GLY A 22 4.06 -3.85 7.62
N HIS A 23 3.24 -4.90 7.56
CA HIS A 23 2.03 -4.90 6.74
C HIS A 23 0.98 -3.95 7.28
N GLU A 24 0.88 -3.80 8.60
CA GLU A 24 0.00 -2.82 9.20
C GLU A 24 0.41 -1.39 8.80
N LEU A 25 1.71 -1.11 8.79
CA LEU A 25 2.22 0.18 8.35
C LEU A 25 1.87 0.46 6.89
N ILE A 26 2.03 -0.53 6.03
CA ILE A 26 1.69 -0.41 4.60
C ILE A 26 0.20 -0.16 4.43
N PHE A 27 -0.63 -0.95 5.09
CA PHE A 27 -2.09 -0.81 5.01
C PHE A 27 -2.54 0.58 5.45
N ASN A 28 -2.04 1.05 6.60
CA ASN A 28 -2.40 2.36 7.12
C ASN A 28 -1.97 3.48 6.18
N THR A 29 -0.78 3.36 5.61
CA THR A 29 -0.26 4.36 4.68
C THR A 29 -1.13 4.46 3.42
N ILE A 30 -1.48 3.31 2.85
CA ILE A 30 -2.33 3.28 1.65
C ILE A 30 -3.72 3.84 1.95
N THR A 31 -4.28 3.47 3.10
CA THR A 31 -5.57 4.01 3.52
C THR A 31 -5.53 5.52 3.64
N ASP A 32 -4.47 6.06 4.24
CA ASP A 32 -4.32 7.51 4.40
C ASP A 32 -4.17 8.21 3.06
N LEU A 33 -3.38 7.64 2.13
CA LEU A 33 -3.22 8.21 0.79
C LEU A 33 -4.56 8.30 0.08
N TYR A 34 -5.34 7.22 0.06
CA TYR A 34 -6.66 7.24 -0.54
C TYR A 34 -7.61 8.19 0.17
N GLY A 35 -7.50 8.27 1.49
CA GLY A 35 -8.32 9.18 2.29
C GLY A 35 -8.14 10.64 1.93
N ARG A 36 -6.96 11.04 1.46
CA ARG A 36 -6.72 12.42 1.00
C ARG A 36 -6.76 12.58 -0.51
N GLY A 37 -7.21 11.56 -1.24
CA GLY A 37 -7.37 11.66 -2.70
C GLY A 37 -6.11 11.45 -3.51
N ASP A 38 -5.05 10.93 -2.91
CA ASP A 38 -3.79 10.66 -3.60
C ASP A 38 -3.74 9.24 -4.14
N PRO A 39 -3.08 9.00 -5.28
CA PRO A 39 -2.86 7.63 -5.72
C PRO A 39 -1.92 6.91 -4.76
N ALA A 40 -2.09 5.59 -4.65
CA ALA A 40 -1.25 4.76 -3.79
C ALA A 40 -0.59 3.68 -4.65
N ASP A 41 0.56 4.00 -5.21
CA ASP A 41 1.40 3.06 -5.94
C ASP A 41 2.66 2.76 -5.12
N THR A 42 3.57 1.96 -5.68
CA THR A 42 4.82 1.61 -4.99
C THR A 42 5.61 2.85 -4.62
N VAL A 43 5.69 3.83 -5.52
CA VAL A 43 6.50 5.04 -5.29
C VAL A 43 5.87 5.92 -4.22
N THR A 44 4.59 6.24 -4.35
CA THR A 44 3.92 7.13 -3.39
C THR A 44 3.84 6.50 -2.00
N THR A 45 3.60 5.20 -1.94
CA THR A 45 3.53 4.48 -0.66
C THR A 45 4.90 4.44 0.02
N ALA A 46 5.95 4.11 -0.74
CA ALA A 46 7.31 4.08 -0.20
C ALA A 46 7.76 5.46 0.25
N ASP A 47 7.48 6.49 -0.54
CA ASP A 47 7.84 7.87 -0.18
C ASP A 47 7.14 8.32 1.09
N GLU A 48 5.86 7.99 1.24
CA GLU A 48 5.13 8.34 2.46
C GLU A 48 5.67 7.58 3.67
N LEU A 49 5.96 6.29 3.53
CA LEU A 49 6.56 5.52 4.60
C LEU A 49 7.94 6.06 4.99
N ASP A 50 8.72 6.48 4.00
CA ASP A 50 10.03 7.08 4.26
C ASP A 50 9.89 8.40 5.03
N ARG A 51 8.93 9.24 4.62
CA ARG A 51 8.64 10.50 5.31
C ARG A 51 8.26 10.26 6.77
N ARG A 52 7.54 9.17 7.05
CA ARG A 52 7.12 8.79 8.41
C ARG A 52 8.23 8.12 9.21
N GLY A 53 9.36 7.82 8.58
CA GLY A 53 10.44 7.07 9.23
C GLY A 53 10.11 5.60 9.41
N GLU A 54 9.24 5.04 8.57
CA GLU A 54 8.73 3.68 8.72
C GLU A 54 9.07 2.76 7.56
N LEU A 55 9.81 3.25 6.56
CA LEU A 55 10.06 2.48 5.35
C LEU A 55 10.79 1.16 5.63
N GLU A 56 11.82 1.17 6.46
CA GLU A 56 12.57 -0.05 6.78
C GLU A 56 11.71 -1.06 7.51
N ARG A 57 10.91 -0.61 8.45
CA ARG A 57 10.00 -1.51 9.19
C ARG A 57 8.95 -2.13 8.27
N ALA A 58 8.58 -1.41 7.21
CA ALA A 58 7.63 -1.93 6.23
C ALA A 58 8.28 -2.90 5.24
N GLY A 59 9.61 -3.05 5.27
CA GLY A 59 10.31 -4.00 4.42
C GLY A 59 11.19 -3.37 3.36
N GLY A 60 11.16 -2.05 3.19
CA GLY A 60 11.97 -1.34 2.20
C GLY A 60 11.30 -1.28 0.82
N ARG A 61 11.90 -0.49 -0.08
CA ARG A 61 11.30 -0.20 -1.39
C ARG A 61 11.15 -1.44 -2.28
N LEU A 62 12.14 -2.30 -2.30
CA LEU A 62 12.07 -3.50 -3.14
C LEU A 62 10.94 -4.43 -2.70
N TYR A 63 10.84 -4.64 -1.39
CA TYR A 63 9.77 -5.47 -0.86
C TYR A 63 8.40 -4.89 -1.20
N LEU A 64 8.24 -3.58 -1.07
CA LEU A 64 7.00 -2.90 -1.42
C LEU A 64 6.67 -3.06 -2.90
N ALA A 65 7.67 -2.96 -3.77
CA ALA A 65 7.47 -3.15 -5.20
C ALA A 65 6.94 -4.55 -5.50
N GLU A 66 7.52 -5.56 -4.86
CA GLU A 66 7.07 -6.95 -5.05
C GLU A 66 5.67 -7.17 -4.50
N LEU A 67 5.40 -6.64 -3.31
CA LEU A 67 4.11 -6.84 -2.65
C LEU A 67 2.97 -6.10 -3.37
N LEU A 68 3.22 -4.88 -3.83
CA LEU A 68 2.17 -3.99 -4.29
C LEU A 68 1.97 -3.96 -5.82
N THR A 69 2.78 -4.67 -6.58
CA THR A 69 2.72 -4.61 -8.05
C THR A 69 1.31 -4.84 -8.59
N ASN A 70 0.65 -5.90 -8.19
CA ASN A 70 -0.70 -6.22 -8.66
C ASN A 70 -1.76 -5.33 -8.03
N VAL A 71 -1.59 -5.02 -6.74
CA VAL A 71 -2.55 -4.22 -5.99
C VAL A 71 -2.61 -2.80 -6.51
N THR A 72 -1.44 -2.17 -6.74
CA THR A 72 -1.41 -0.77 -7.18
C THR A 72 -1.99 -0.58 -8.57
N VAL A 73 -1.84 -1.56 -9.47
CA VAL A 73 -2.47 -1.48 -10.80
C VAL A 73 -3.98 -1.39 -10.65
N THR A 74 -4.58 -2.27 -9.84
CA THR A 74 -6.03 -2.27 -9.61
C THR A 74 -6.48 -0.99 -8.91
N ALA A 75 -5.75 -0.58 -7.88
CA ALA A 75 -6.08 0.61 -7.08
C ALA A 75 -6.01 1.88 -7.92
N ASN A 76 -4.98 2.02 -8.76
CA ASN A 76 -4.84 3.20 -9.60
C ASN A 76 -5.88 3.24 -10.71
N ALA A 77 -6.29 2.10 -11.23
CA ALA A 77 -7.39 2.04 -12.17
C ALA A 77 -8.68 2.57 -11.55
N ALA A 78 -8.97 2.20 -10.29
CA ALA A 78 -10.12 2.71 -9.56
C ALA A 78 -10.00 4.22 -9.30
N TYR A 79 -8.79 4.71 -9.02
CA TYR A 79 -8.55 6.13 -8.79
C TYR A 79 -8.85 6.96 -10.05
N TYR A 80 -8.47 6.48 -11.22
CA TYR A 80 -8.63 7.21 -12.47
C TYR A 80 -9.98 6.96 -13.16
N ALA A 81 -10.73 6.00 -12.67
CA ALA A 81 -12.05 5.73 -13.20
C ALA A 81 -13.09 6.70 -12.66
#